data_02b1a8342b4e9246c053c2bb3aafb9f7
#
_entry.id   02b1a8342b4e9246c053c2bb3aafb9f7
#
_cell.length_a   1.000
_cell.length_b   1.000
_cell.length_c   1.000
_cell.angle_alpha   90.00
_cell.angle_beta   90.00
_cell.angle_gamma   90.00
#
_symmetry.space_group_name_H-M   'P 1'
#
loop_
_entity.id
_entity.type
_entity.pdbx_description
1 polymer ?
#
loop_
_entity_poly.entity_id
_entity_poly.type
_entity_poly.pdbx_seq_one_letter_code
_entity_poly.pdbx_strand_id
1 'polypeptide(L)'
;MKLGNPKTNADVQMSEAFVTSVFLALSGGFQDAYTYFTREEVFSNAQTGNIVLMSTHLMMGEWLDVLRYLLPLLAFASGVFFAEKIHVIFKYAKKLHWRQGVLLMEIAILVFVGFMPKRLDLLATVLVSFACAMQVQTFRKVSGYSYASTMCIGNLRSGTEAFTGYLQTHDTEKLKKALYYFGIILFFGLGAGIGGNLSIRFGYHMIWAVSYTHLTLPTIL
;
A
#
# COMPACT_ATOMS: atom_id res chain seq x y z
N MET A 1 3.92 27.98 -23.67
CA MET A 1 3.71 26.94 -22.65
C MET A 1 2.20 26.82 -22.41
N LYS A 2 1.52 25.81 -22.99
CA LYS A 2 0.05 25.67 -22.89
C LYS A 2 -0.27 25.16 -21.49
N LEU A 3 -0.89 25.99 -20.66
CA LEU A 3 -1.54 25.58 -19.42
C LEU A 3 -2.66 24.61 -19.79
N GLY A 4 -2.49 23.35 -19.41
CA GLY A 4 -3.53 22.33 -19.58
C GLY A 4 -4.73 22.70 -18.71
N ASN A 5 -5.91 22.71 -19.31
CA ASN A 5 -7.18 22.90 -18.64
C ASN A 5 -7.32 21.93 -17.46
N PRO A 6 -7.77 22.35 -16.28
CA PRO A 6 -8.03 21.44 -15.18
C PRO A 6 -9.09 20.42 -15.61
N LYS A 7 -8.75 19.13 -15.51
CA LYS A 7 -9.68 18.04 -15.80
C LYS A 7 -10.90 18.16 -14.88
N THR A 8 -12.08 18.16 -15.46
CA THR A 8 -13.35 18.10 -14.70
C THR A 8 -13.46 16.75 -13.99
N ASN A 9 -14.23 16.65 -12.91
CA ASN A 9 -14.41 15.41 -12.13
C ASN A 9 -14.90 14.20 -12.96
N ALA A 10 -15.40 14.43 -14.17
CA ALA A 10 -15.82 13.40 -15.11
C ALA A 10 -14.64 12.70 -15.84
N ASP A 11 -13.43 13.29 -15.82
CA ASP A 11 -12.25 12.78 -16.53
C ASP A 11 -11.30 11.97 -15.63
N VAL A 12 -11.62 11.80 -14.34
CA VAL A 12 -10.78 11.04 -13.39
C VAL A 12 -11.09 9.57 -13.56
N GLN A 13 -10.07 8.80 -13.94
CA GLN A 13 -10.19 7.35 -14.03
C GLN A 13 -10.56 6.78 -12.65
N MET A 14 -11.51 5.82 -12.58
CA MET A 14 -12.00 5.23 -11.31
C MET A 14 -10.87 4.76 -10.39
N SER A 15 -9.80 4.19 -10.96
CA SER A 15 -8.60 3.77 -10.23
C SER A 15 -7.78 4.93 -9.61
N GLU A 16 -8.04 6.17 -10.00
CA GLU A 16 -7.45 7.39 -9.43
C GLU A 16 -8.45 8.16 -8.56
N ALA A 17 -9.66 7.64 -8.35
CA ALA A 17 -10.65 8.24 -7.48
C ALA A 17 -10.18 8.21 -6.01
N PHE A 18 -10.50 9.26 -5.26
CA PHE A 18 -10.13 9.34 -3.83
C PHE A 18 -10.68 8.16 -3.03
N VAL A 19 -11.92 7.71 -3.33
CA VAL A 19 -12.54 6.56 -2.67
C VAL A 19 -11.71 5.29 -2.84
N THR A 20 -11.21 4.99 -4.04
CA THR A 20 -10.30 3.86 -4.29
C THR A 20 -9.03 3.98 -3.44
N SER A 21 -8.45 5.19 -3.38
CA SER A 21 -7.25 5.46 -2.59
C SER A 21 -7.48 5.27 -1.08
N VAL A 22 -8.67 5.59 -0.58
CA VAL A 22 -9.08 5.34 0.82
C VAL A 22 -9.08 3.84 1.14
N PHE A 23 -9.72 3.03 0.31
CA PHE A 23 -9.72 1.57 0.50
C PHE A 23 -8.32 0.97 0.45
N LEU A 24 -7.48 1.43 -0.49
CA LEU A 24 -6.10 0.97 -0.61
C LEU A 24 -5.25 1.40 0.60
N ALA A 25 -5.47 2.59 1.15
CA ALA A 25 -4.78 3.04 2.36
C ALA A 25 -5.23 2.24 3.59
N LEU A 26 -6.54 2.03 3.78
CA LEU A 26 -7.08 1.15 4.83
C LEU A 26 -6.47 -0.26 4.75
N SER A 27 -6.44 -0.84 3.56
CA SER A 27 -5.86 -2.16 3.31
C SER A 27 -4.37 -2.19 3.62
N GLY A 28 -3.62 -1.17 3.19
CA GLY A 28 -2.18 -1.08 3.45
C GLY A 28 -1.85 -0.97 4.95
N GLY A 29 -2.60 -0.15 5.70
CA GLY A 29 -2.46 -0.07 7.15
C GLY A 29 -2.82 -1.38 7.84
N PHE A 30 -3.90 -2.03 7.41
CA PHE A 30 -4.30 -3.33 7.92
C PHE A 30 -3.20 -4.39 7.72
N GLN A 31 -2.63 -4.48 6.52
CA GLN A 31 -1.57 -5.43 6.17
C GLN A 31 -0.31 -5.20 7.02
N ASP A 32 0.11 -3.95 7.24
CA ASP A 32 1.25 -3.63 8.10
C ASP A 32 1.03 -4.05 9.54
N ALA A 33 -0.12 -3.73 10.12
CA ALA A 33 -0.46 -4.14 11.48
C ALA A 33 -0.62 -5.66 11.59
N TYR A 34 -1.25 -6.31 10.60
CA TYR A 34 -1.37 -7.76 10.54
C TYR A 34 0.00 -8.44 10.59
N THR A 35 0.94 -8.07 9.70
CA THR A 35 2.26 -8.70 9.68
C THR A 35 3.03 -8.41 10.95
N TYR A 36 2.98 -7.19 11.47
CA TYR A 36 3.67 -6.83 12.70
C TYR A 36 3.17 -7.60 13.92
N PHE A 37 1.87 -7.68 14.14
CA PHE A 37 1.32 -8.31 15.34
C PHE A 37 1.13 -9.82 15.26
N THR A 38 1.12 -10.41 14.06
CA THR A 38 0.87 -11.86 13.90
C THR A 38 1.98 -12.62 13.19
N ARG A 39 2.94 -11.93 12.54
CA ARG A 39 3.98 -12.53 11.71
C ARG A 39 5.38 -12.01 12.08
N GLU A 40 5.80 -12.22 13.35
CA GLU A 40 7.16 -11.98 13.85
C GLU A 40 7.64 -10.51 13.81
N GLU A 41 6.74 -9.56 14.02
CA GLU A 41 7.07 -8.12 14.17
C GLU A 41 7.78 -7.50 12.96
N VAL A 42 7.46 -7.96 11.76
CA VAL A 42 8.00 -7.43 10.50
C VAL A 42 6.93 -6.65 9.75
N PHE A 43 7.26 -5.46 9.26
CA PHE A 43 6.36 -4.66 8.45
C PHE A 43 6.31 -5.14 6.98
N SER A 44 5.12 -5.20 6.41
CA SER A 44 4.95 -5.50 4.98
C SER A 44 5.22 -4.29 4.08
N ASN A 45 4.89 -3.08 4.53
CA ASN A 45 5.03 -1.83 3.77
C ASN A 45 6.07 -0.86 4.36
N ALA A 46 6.19 -0.78 5.69
CA ALA A 46 7.07 0.17 6.37
C ALA A 46 8.55 -0.27 6.30
N GLN A 47 9.08 -0.37 5.09
CA GLN A 47 10.43 -0.90 4.81
C GLN A 47 11.55 -0.11 5.51
N THR A 48 11.34 1.18 5.81
CA THR A 48 12.30 1.95 6.62
C THR A 48 12.49 1.35 8.01
N GLY A 49 11.40 0.89 8.65
CA GLY A 49 11.48 0.19 9.93
C GLY A 49 12.26 -1.13 9.81
N ASN A 50 11.98 -1.92 8.77
CA ASN A 50 12.70 -3.16 8.50
C ASN A 50 14.20 -2.92 8.27
N ILE A 51 14.58 -1.86 7.55
CA ILE A 51 16.00 -1.51 7.34
C ILE A 51 16.69 -1.16 8.67
N VAL A 52 16.03 -0.40 9.56
CA VAL A 52 16.59 -0.05 10.88
C VAL A 52 16.82 -1.31 11.71
N LEU A 53 15.81 -2.17 11.82
CA LEU A 53 15.90 -3.42 12.59
C LEU A 53 16.94 -4.38 11.99
N MET A 54 16.94 -4.55 10.67
CA MET A 54 17.94 -5.33 9.95
C MET A 54 19.38 -4.85 10.26
N SER A 55 19.60 -3.53 10.19
CA SER A 55 20.93 -2.96 10.43
C SER A 55 21.38 -3.14 11.87
N THR A 56 20.47 -3.06 12.84
CA THR A 56 20.74 -3.30 14.25
C THR A 56 21.18 -4.74 14.49
N HIS A 57 20.41 -5.73 13.98
CA HIS A 57 20.75 -7.15 14.10
C HIS A 57 22.04 -7.52 13.35
N LEU A 58 22.31 -6.85 12.22
CA LEU A 58 23.57 -7.04 11.49
C LEU A 58 24.78 -6.65 12.35
N MET A 59 24.71 -5.52 13.08
CA MET A 59 25.79 -5.08 13.97
C MET A 59 25.93 -5.96 15.21
N MET A 60 24.86 -6.65 15.64
CA MET A 60 24.87 -7.63 16.72
C MET A 60 25.34 -9.03 16.28
N GLY A 61 25.50 -9.26 14.98
CA GLY A 61 25.89 -10.58 14.43
C GLY A 61 24.74 -11.61 14.38
N GLU A 62 23.49 -11.16 14.49
CA GLU A 62 22.28 -11.99 14.56
C GLU A 62 21.73 -12.28 13.14
N TRP A 63 22.43 -13.11 12.38
CA TRP A 63 22.20 -13.34 10.95
C TRP A 63 20.80 -13.86 10.59
N LEU A 64 20.16 -14.63 11.48
CA LEU A 64 18.80 -15.13 11.24
C LEU A 64 17.79 -13.99 11.29
N ASP A 65 17.97 -13.05 12.22
CA ASP A 65 17.12 -11.86 12.32
C ASP A 65 17.37 -10.88 11.18
N VAL A 66 18.61 -10.77 10.70
CA VAL A 66 18.92 -10.02 9.46
C VAL A 66 18.10 -10.57 8.29
N LEU A 67 18.04 -11.89 8.11
CA LEU A 67 17.26 -12.50 7.02
C LEU A 67 15.75 -12.26 7.17
N ARG A 68 15.24 -12.22 8.41
CA ARG A 68 13.83 -11.93 8.70
C ARG A 68 13.38 -10.59 8.12
N TYR A 69 14.21 -9.56 8.15
CA TYR A 69 13.92 -8.23 7.61
C TYR A 69 14.37 -8.06 6.15
N LEU A 70 15.46 -8.70 5.75
CA LEU A 70 15.99 -8.62 4.39
C LEU A 70 15.05 -9.25 3.36
N LEU A 71 14.49 -10.43 3.64
CA LEU A 71 13.66 -11.15 2.67
C LEU A 71 12.38 -10.39 2.31
N PRO A 72 11.60 -9.81 3.24
CA PRO A 72 10.48 -8.94 2.92
C PRO A 72 10.88 -7.68 2.12
N LEU A 73 12.05 -7.09 2.40
CA LEU A 73 12.58 -5.95 1.64
C LEU A 73 12.85 -6.33 0.17
N LEU A 74 13.49 -7.48 -0.06
CA LEU A 74 13.74 -8.01 -1.41
C LEU A 74 12.43 -8.39 -2.12
N ALA A 75 11.47 -8.95 -1.38
CA ALA A 75 10.15 -9.26 -1.90
C ALA A 75 9.40 -8.00 -2.32
N PHE A 76 9.47 -6.93 -1.53
CA PHE A 76 8.90 -5.63 -1.88
C PHE A 76 9.51 -5.09 -3.18
N ALA A 77 10.83 -5.07 -3.29
CA ALA A 77 11.53 -4.65 -4.52
C ALA A 77 11.11 -5.50 -5.74
N SER A 78 10.99 -6.81 -5.55
CA SER A 78 10.50 -7.73 -6.58
C SER A 78 9.06 -7.44 -6.98
N GLY A 79 8.17 -7.15 -6.04
CA GLY A 79 6.77 -6.80 -6.30
C GLY A 79 6.65 -5.52 -7.15
N VAL A 80 7.45 -4.48 -6.85
CA VAL A 80 7.54 -3.27 -7.69
C VAL A 80 7.97 -3.63 -9.11
N PHE A 81 9.03 -4.44 -9.25
CA PHE A 81 9.54 -4.87 -10.55
C PHE A 81 8.48 -5.64 -11.36
N PHE A 82 7.78 -6.59 -10.74
CA PHE A 82 6.73 -7.37 -11.39
C PHE A 82 5.54 -6.52 -11.81
N ALA A 83 5.06 -5.61 -10.95
CA ALA A 83 3.97 -4.70 -11.30
C ALA A 83 4.33 -3.81 -12.49
N GLU A 84 5.56 -3.30 -12.56
CA GLU A 84 6.03 -2.50 -13.70
C GLU A 84 6.10 -3.34 -14.98
N LYS A 85 6.57 -4.58 -14.91
CA LYS A 85 6.56 -5.52 -16.06
C LYS A 85 5.15 -5.81 -16.55
N ILE A 86 4.21 -6.09 -15.64
CA ILE A 86 2.80 -6.30 -15.98
C ILE A 86 2.24 -5.04 -16.67
N HIS A 87 2.53 -3.85 -16.13
CA HIS A 87 2.10 -2.59 -16.74
C HIS A 87 2.61 -2.45 -18.18
N VAL A 88 3.90 -2.68 -18.43
CA VAL A 88 4.50 -2.54 -19.76
C VAL A 88 3.90 -3.54 -20.75
N ILE A 89 3.72 -4.81 -20.34
CA ILE A 89 3.25 -5.88 -21.23
C ILE A 89 1.75 -5.74 -21.51
N PHE A 90 0.94 -5.43 -20.49
CA PHE A 90 -0.52 -5.46 -20.57
C PHE A 90 -1.18 -4.09 -20.69
N LYS A 91 -0.40 -3.00 -20.84
CA LYS A 91 -0.92 -1.62 -20.95
C LYS A 91 -2.04 -1.47 -22.00
N TYR A 92 -1.98 -2.22 -23.07
CA TYR A 92 -2.92 -2.16 -24.18
C TYR A 92 -3.87 -3.37 -24.29
N ALA A 93 -3.92 -4.21 -23.25
CA ALA A 93 -4.83 -5.36 -23.23
C ALA A 93 -6.28 -4.92 -23.23
N LYS A 94 -7.08 -5.47 -24.18
CA LYS A 94 -8.48 -5.06 -24.40
C LYS A 94 -9.49 -5.73 -23.48
N LYS A 95 -9.19 -6.94 -22.96
CA LYS A 95 -10.17 -7.76 -22.22
C LYS A 95 -10.16 -7.54 -20.72
N LEU A 96 -8.99 -7.39 -20.11
CA LEU A 96 -8.82 -7.16 -18.67
C LEU A 96 -7.86 -6.00 -18.50
N HIS A 97 -8.27 -4.98 -17.74
CA HIS A 97 -7.37 -3.89 -17.43
C HIS A 97 -6.23 -4.42 -16.55
N TRP A 98 -4.98 -4.08 -16.86
CA TRP A 98 -3.79 -4.60 -16.17
C TRP A 98 -3.85 -4.40 -14.64
N ARG A 99 -4.46 -3.29 -14.16
CA ARG A 99 -4.65 -3.03 -12.72
C ARG A 99 -5.56 -4.05 -12.05
N GLN A 100 -6.61 -4.50 -12.73
CA GLN A 100 -7.50 -5.57 -12.24
C GLN A 100 -6.75 -6.90 -12.12
N GLY A 101 -5.89 -7.21 -13.08
CA GLY A 101 -5.03 -8.40 -13.02
C GLY A 101 -4.09 -8.39 -11.81
N VAL A 102 -3.50 -7.23 -11.49
CA VAL A 102 -2.65 -7.08 -10.29
C VAL A 102 -3.48 -7.26 -9.02
N LEU A 103 -4.67 -6.66 -8.91
CA LEU A 103 -5.56 -6.84 -7.75
C LEU A 103 -5.98 -8.29 -7.56
N LEU A 104 -6.33 -9.00 -8.64
CA LEU A 104 -6.68 -10.42 -8.57
C LEU A 104 -5.51 -11.27 -8.05
N MET A 105 -4.29 -10.97 -8.52
CA MET A 105 -3.08 -11.65 -8.02
C MET A 105 -2.84 -11.35 -6.53
N GLU A 106 -3.01 -10.10 -6.11
CA GLU A 106 -2.91 -9.71 -4.70
C GLU A 106 -3.93 -10.45 -3.84
N ILE A 107 -5.21 -10.47 -4.26
CA ILE A 107 -6.28 -11.22 -3.58
C ILE A 107 -5.89 -12.70 -3.43
N ALA A 108 -5.43 -13.33 -4.50
CA ALA A 108 -5.04 -14.74 -4.47
C ALA A 108 -3.90 -15.00 -3.48
N ILE A 109 -2.88 -14.12 -3.45
CA ILE A 109 -1.76 -14.21 -2.50
C ILE A 109 -2.27 -14.05 -1.07
N LEU A 110 -3.08 -13.04 -0.77
CA LEU A 110 -3.59 -12.78 0.58
C LEU A 110 -4.53 -13.89 1.08
N VAL A 111 -5.37 -14.44 0.19
CA VAL A 111 -6.19 -15.62 0.52
C VAL A 111 -5.30 -16.80 0.90
N PHE A 112 -4.25 -17.08 0.11
CA PHE A 112 -3.30 -18.14 0.40
C PHE A 112 -2.56 -17.92 1.74
N VAL A 113 -2.09 -16.70 2.01
CA VAL A 113 -1.42 -16.32 3.26
C VAL A 113 -2.30 -16.57 4.48
N GLY A 114 -3.61 -16.37 4.39
CA GLY A 114 -4.55 -16.62 5.49
C GLY A 114 -4.64 -18.09 5.92
N PHE A 115 -4.24 -19.04 5.08
CA PHE A 115 -4.14 -20.47 5.42
C PHE A 115 -2.78 -20.88 5.98
N MET A 116 -1.77 -19.99 5.95
CA MET A 116 -0.41 -20.34 6.34
C MET A 116 -0.27 -20.42 7.88
N PRO A 117 0.23 -21.56 8.40
CA PRO A 117 0.46 -21.74 9.83
C PRO A 117 1.66 -20.91 10.31
N LYS A 118 1.78 -20.73 11.63
CA LYS A 118 2.86 -19.95 12.29
C LYS A 118 4.27 -20.32 11.83
N ARG A 119 4.56 -21.61 11.59
CA ARG A 119 5.87 -22.05 11.11
C ARG A 119 6.31 -21.46 9.77
N LEU A 120 5.39 -20.82 9.04
CA LEU A 120 5.63 -20.17 7.75
C LEU A 120 5.50 -18.64 7.82
N ASP A 121 5.65 -18.03 9.02
CA ASP A 121 5.45 -16.60 9.22
C ASP A 121 6.37 -15.75 8.34
N LEU A 122 7.64 -16.12 8.22
CA LEU A 122 8.57 -15.44 7.33
C LEU A 122 8.08 -15.46 5.86
N LEU A 123 7.66 -16.64 5.37
CA LEU A 123 7.14 -16.75 4.00
C LEU A 123 5.84 -15.97 3.83
N ALA A 124 4.96 -15.98 4.83
CA ALA A 124 3.73 -15.17 4.82
C ALA A 124 4.06 -13.67 4.70
N THR A 125 5.01 -13.16 5.49
CA THR A 125 5.43 -11.76 5.45
C THR A 125 6.07 -11.40 4.10
N VAL A 126 6.89 -12.28 3.55
CA VAL A 126 7.48 -12.12 2.19
C VAL A 126 6.39 -11.98 1.14
N LEU A 127 5.36 -12.85 1.17
CA LEU A 127 4.25 -12.81 0.21
C LEU A 127 3.39 -11.54 0.38
N VAL A 128 3.09 -11.13 1.62
CA VAL A 128 2.35 -9.89 1.89
C VAL A 128 3.15 -8.68 1.42
N SER A 129 4.46 -8.62 1.69
CA SER A 129 5.32 -7.52 1.22
C SER A 129 5.37 -7.43 -0.30
N PHE A 130 5.43 -8.56 -0.99
CA PHE A 130 5.37 -8.62 -2.45
C PHE A 130 4.02 -8.08 -2.98
N ALA A 131 2.90 -8.53 -2.39
CA ALA A 131 1.55 -8.09 -2.76
C ALA A 131 1.36 -6.58 -2.52
N CYS A 132 1.76 -6.08 -1.35
CA CYS A 132 1.74 -4.65 -1.02
C CYS A 132 2.52 -3.79 -2.03
N ALA A 133 3.70 -4.26 -2.42
CA ALA A 133 4.54 -3.55 -3.40
C ALA A 133 3.87 -3.47 -4.76
N MET A 134 3.19 -4.54 -5.19
CA MET A 134 2.40 -4.52 -6.43
C MET A 134 1.27 -3.50 -6.35
N GLN A 135 0.54 -3.43 -5.23
CA GLN A 135 -0.51 -2.43 -5.01
C GLN A 135 0.05 -1.01 -5.11
N VAL A 136 1.12 -0.70 -4.38
CA VAL A 136 1.74 0.64 -4.35
C VAL A 136 2.20 1.06 -5.74
N GLN A 137 2.82 0.15 -6.50
CA GLN A 137 3.31 0.45 -7.84
C GLN A 137 2.18 0.64 -8.85
N THR A 138 1.07 -0.07 -8.67
CA THR A 138 -0.09 -0.03 -9.57
C THR A 138 -0.95 1.22 -9.39
N PHE A 139 -1.13 1.67 -8.13
CA PHE A 139 -2.01 2.77 -7.77
C PHE A 139 -1.21 3.97 -7.23
N ARG A 140 -0.48 4.64 -8.12
CA ARG A 140 0.44 5.74 -7.78
C ARG A 140 -0.17 7.14 -7.82
N LYS A 141 -1.46 7.27 -8.18
CA LYS A 141 -2.12 8.56 -8.33
C LYS A 141 -3.47 8.61 -7.64
N VAL A 142 -3.76 9.73 -7.00
CA VAL A 142 -5.09 10.10 -6.49
C VAL A 142 -5.49 11.45 -7.09
N SER A 143 -6.61 11.48 -7.81
CA SER A 143 -7.11 12.71 -8.46
C SER A 143 -6.02 13.46 -9.26
N GLY A 144 -5.13 12.73 -9.94
CA GLY A 144 -3.99 13.27 -10.68
C GLY A 144 -2.74 13.58 -9.87
N TYR A 145 -2.78 13.54 -8.53
CA TYR A 145 -1.62 13.76 -7.67
C TYR A 145 -0.88 12.45 -7.41
N SER A 146 0.46 12.48 -7.45
CA SER A 146 1.29 11.33 -7.08
C SER A 146 1.19 11.09 -5.58
N TYR A 147 0.90 9.86 -5.18
CA TYR A 147 0.85 9.43 -3.80
C TYR A 147 1.33 7.97 -3.67
N ALA A 148 1.51 7.51 -2.45
CA ALA A 148 1.65 6.09 -2.16
C ALA A 148 0.64 5.71 -1.06
N SER A 149 -0.19 4.69 -1.33
CA SER A 149 -1.26 4.27 -0.41
C SER A 149 -0.76 3.84 0.97
N THR A 150 0.50 3.41 1.06
CA THR A 150 1.11 2.81 2.25
C THR A 150 2.31 3.60 2.80
N MET A 151 2.72 4.70 2.18
CA MET A 151 3.89 5.49 2.59
C MET A 151 3.46 6.80 3.27
N CYS A 152 3.18 6.75 4.57
CA CYS A 152 2.70 7.90 5.34
C CYS A 152 3.65 9.10 5.30
N ILE A 153 4.98 8.90 5.40
CA ILE A 153 5.94 10.01 5.48
C ILE A 153 5.99 10.84 4.20
N GLY A 154 5.91 10.21 3.03
CA GLY A 154 5.86 10.92 1.75
C GLY A 154 4.59 11.75 1.59
N ASN A 155 3.45 11.17 1.99
CA ASN A 155 2.16 11.86 1.99
C ASN A 155 2.13 13.00 3.02
N LEU A 156 2.71 12.82 4.21
CA LEU A 156 2.82 13.87 5.24
C LEU A 156 3.60 15.06 4.71
N ARG A 157 4.77 14.83 4.11
CA ARG A 157 5.58 15.89 3.51
C ARG A 157 4.79 16.65 2.44
N SER A 158 4.20 15.93 1.48
CA SER A 158 3.47 16.53 0.36
C SER A 158 2.20 17.28 0.81
N GLY A 159 1.51 16.73 1.82
CA GLY A 159 0.34 17.38 2.44
C GLY A 159 0.71 18.66 3.15
N THR A 160 1.78 18.66 3.94
CA THR A 160 2.27 19.84 4.66
C THR A 160 2.75 20.93 3.68
N GLU A 161 3.48 20.56 2.64
CA GLU A 161 3.91 21.46 1.58
C GLU A 161 2.70 22.13 0.89
N ALA A 162 1.69 21.35 0.51
CA ALA A 162 0.48 21.86 -0.11
C ALA A 162 -0.31 22.78 0.84
N PHE A 163 -0.43 22.41 2.12
CA PHE A 163 -1.10 23.22 3.14
C PHE A 163 -0.39 24.55 3.39
N THR A 164 0.95 24.53 3.49
CA THR A 164 1.76 25.75 3.60
C THR A 164 1.54 26.66 2.39
N GLY A 165 1.52 26.07 1.19
CA GLY A 165 1.23 26.84 -0.03
C GLY A 165 -0.19 27.44 -0.04
N TYR A 166 -1.19 26.77 0.55
CA TYR A 166 -2.53 27.32 0.73
C TYR A 166 -2.51 28.52 1.69
N LEU A 167 -1.82 28.42 2.82
CA LEU A 167 -1.73 29.54 3.78
C LEU A 167 -1.10 30.79 3.17
N GLN A 168 -0.19 30.63 2.20
CA GLN A 168 0.47 31.76 1.53
C GLN A 168 -0.36 32.37 0.39
N THR A 169 -1.12 31.56 -0.35
CA THR A 169 -1.77 31.99 -1.59
C THR A 169 -3.30 31.98 -1.54
N HIS A 170 -3.90 31.40 -0.50
CA HIS A 170 -5.33 31.11 -0.37
C HIS A 170 -5.92 30.32 -1.56
N ASP A 171 -5.08 29.57 -2.26
CA ASP A 171 -5.48 28.73 -3.39
C ASP A 171 -6.17 27.45 -2.89
N THR A 172 -7.47 27.33 -3.14
CA THR A 172 -8.29 26.20 -2.70
C THR A 172 -7.87 24.85 -3.30
N GLU A 173 -7.24 24.83 -4.48
CA GLU A 173 -6.71 23.59 -5.05
C GLU A 173 -5.53 23.05 -4.22
N LYS A 174 -4.73 23.91 -3.63
CA LYS A 174 -3.67 23.51 -2.70
C LYS A 174 -4.25 22.93 -1.41
N LEU A 175 -5.32 23.53 -0.88
CA LEU A 175 -6.03 22.98 0.29
C LEU A 175 -6.60 21.60 0.00
N LYS A 176 -7.28 21.43 -1.14
CA LYS A 176 -7.83 20.16 -1.59
C LYS A 176 -6.74 19.09 -1.73
N LYS A 177 -5.60 19.45 -2.32
CA LYS A 177 -4.42 18.56 -2.41
C LYS A 177 -3.91 18.13 -1.03
N ALA A 178 -3.81 19.07 -0.07
CA ALA A 178 -3.41 18.78 1.30
C ALA A 178 -4.37 17.80 1.99
N LEU A 179 -5.68 18.03 1.84
CA LEU A 179 -6.74 17.18 2.41
C LEU A 179 -6.68 15.74 1.85
N TYR A 180 -6.36 15.55 0.58
CA TYR A 180 -6.17 14.23 0.00
C TYR A 180 -5.01 13.49 0.68
N TYR A 181 -3.85 14.12 0.85
CA TYR A 181 -2.70 13.50 1.49
C TYR A 181 -2.95 13.19 2.97
N PHE A 182 -3.52 14.13 3.74
CA PHE A 182 -3.85 13.87 5.14
C PHE A 182 -4.95 12.82 5.30
N GLY A 183 -5.93 12.81 4.39
CA GLY A 183 -6.94 11.76 4.34
C GLY A 183 -6.34 10.37 4.15
N ILE A 184 -5.39 10.19 3.24
CA ILE A 184 -4.69 8.91 3.04
C ILE A 184 -3.98 8.46 4.32
N ILE A 185 -3.29 9.37 5.02
CA ILE A 185 -2.61 9.04 6.29
C ILE A 185 -3.63 8.63 7.36
N LEU A 186 -4.74 9.37 7.49
CA LEU A 186 -5.80 9.05 8.44
C LEU A 186 -6.37 7.65 8.19
N PHE A 187 -6.73 7.34 6.94
CA PHE A 187 -7.31 6.04 6.59
C PHE A 187 -6.29 4.89 6.72
N PHE A 188 -5.01 5.13 6.42
CA PHE A 188 -3.96 4.16 6.73
C PHE A 188 -3.89 3.87 8.23
N GLY A 189 -3.88 4.91 9.07
CA GLY A 189 -3.87 4.76 10.53
C GLY A 189 -5.11 4.04 11.07
N LEU A 190 -6.30 4.33 10.53
CA LEU A 190 -7.53 3.61 10.86
C LEU A 190 -7.44 2.13 10.45
N GLY A 191 -6.93 1.85 9.26
CA GLY A 191 -6.68 0.50 8.78
C GLY A 191 -5.72 -0.28 9.68
N ALA A 192 -4.61 0.36 10.10
CA ALA A 192 -3.66 -0.24 11.02
C ALA A 192 -4.26 -0.50 12.40
N GLY A 193 -5.01 0.45 12.95
CA GLY A 193 -5.70 0.28 14.23
C GLY A 193 -6.72 -0.85 14.23
N ILE A 194 -7.57 -0.90 13.21
CA ILE A 194 -8.57 -1.98 13.04
C ILE A 194 -7.85 -3.31 12.79
N GLY A 195 -6.91 -3.34 11.85
CA GLY A 195 -6.17 -4.53 11.45
C GLY A 195 -5.39 -5.15 12.59
N GLY A 196 -4.67 -4.34 13.38
CA GLY A 196 -3.92 -4.81 14.53
C GLY A 196 -4.83 -5.41 15.60
N ASN A 197 -5.90 -4.70 15.98
CA ASN A 197 -6.85 -5.20 16.99
C ASN A 197 -7.55 -6.50 16.57
N LEU A 198 -8.01 -6.57 15.32
CA LEU A 198 -8.67 -7.76 14.81
C LEU A 198 -7.69 -8.94 14.68
N SER A 199 -6.47 -8.68 14.21
CA SER A 199 -5.45 -9.71 14.01
C SER A 199 -4.98 -10.30 15.34
N ILE A 200 -4.82 -9.48 16.38
CA ILE A 200 -4.49 -9.94 17.74
C ILE A 200 -5.60 -10.84 18.30
N ARG A 201 -6.88 -10.50 18.04
CA ARG A 201 -8.03 -11.23 18.59
C ARG A 201 -8.38 -12.49 17.82
N PHE A 202 -8.29 -12.47 16.48
CA PHE A 202 -8.80 -13.52 15.60
C PHE A 202 -7.69 -14.23 14.80
N GLY A 203 -6.44 -13.79 14.92
CA GLY A 203 -5.26 -14.45 14.35
C GLY A 203 -5.12 -14.32 12.83
N TYR A 204 -4.48 -15.32 12.23
CA TYR A 204 -3.95 -15.27 10.86
C TYR A 204 -5.00 -15.10 9.76
N HIS A 205 -6.22 -15.57 9.99
CA HIS A 205 -7.29 -15.49 8.99
C HIS A 205 -7.78 -14.07 8.73
N MET A 206 -7.43 -13.11 9.60
CA MET A 206 -7.89 -11.73 9.45
C MET A 206 -7.35 -11.03 8.20
N ILE A 207 -6.28 -11.54 7.59
CA ILE A 207 -5.80 -11.03 6.30
C ILE A 207 -6.86 -11.15 5.18
N TRP A 208 -7.83 -12.05 5.31
CA TRP A 208 -8.93 -12.17 4.36
C TRP A 208 -9.85 -10.95 4.33
N ALA A 209 -9.89 -10.14 5.40
CA ALA A 209 -10.61 -8.88 5.38
C ALA A 209 -10.05 -7.94 4.31
N VAL A 210 -8.73 -7.94 4.09
CA VAL A 210 -8.08 -7.18 3.01
C VAL A 210 -8.48 -7.73 1.64
N SER A 211 -8.49 -9.07 1.48
CA SER A 211 -8.96 -9.69 0.23
C SER A 211 -10.39 -9.30 -0.10
N TYR A 212 -11.27 -9.23 0.91
CA TYR A 212 -12.64 -8.78 0.75
C TYR A 212 -12.73 -7.30 0.35
N THR A 213 -11.95 -6.41 0.99
CA THR A 213 -11.92 -4.99 0.60
C THR A 213 -11.44 -4.79 -0.84
N HIS A 214 -10.51 -5.61 -1.31
CA HIS A 214 -10.03 -5.56 -2.70
C HIS A 214 -11.08 -6.03 -3.70
N LEU A 215 -11.90 -7.03 -3.35
CA LEU A 215 -13.04 -7.48 -4.18
C LEU A 215 -14.13 -6.41 -4.31
N THR A 216 -14.28 -5.54 -3.32
CA THR A 216 -15.28 -4.46 -3.32
C THR A 216 -14.77 -3.16 -3.90
N LEU A 217 -13.51 -3.10 -4.35
CA LEU A 217 -12.96 -1.89 -4.97
C LEU A 217 -13.72 -1.52 -6.25
N PRO A 218 -14.03 -0.21 -6.46
CA PRO A 218 -14.72 0.25 -7.68
C PRO A 218 -13.99 -0.05 -8.99
N THR A 219 -12.74 -0.50 -8.91
CA THR A 219 -11.91 -0.84 -10.07
C THR A 219 -12.17 -2.24 -10.62
N ILE A 220 -12.89 -3.09 -9.89
CA ILE A 220 -13.22 -4.46 -10.32
C ILE A 220 -14.58 -4.49 -11.03
N LEU A 221 -15.41 -3.48 -10.83
CA LEU A 221 -16.67 -3.26 -11.53
C LEU A 221 -16.46 -2.42 -12.79
#